data_d4e2381ea2132dd3f34dcd964004a7db
#
_entry.id   d4e2381ea2132dd3f34dcd964004a7db
#
_cell.length_a   1.000
_cell.length_b   1.000
_cell.length_c   1.000
_cell.angle_alpha   90.00
_cell.angle_beta   90.00
_cell.angle_gamma   90.00
#
_symmetry.space_group_name_H-M   'P 1'
#
loop_
_entity.id
_entity.type
_entity.pdbx_description
1 polymer ?
#
loop_
_entity_poly.entity_id
_entity_poly.type
_entity_poly.pdbx_seq_one_letter_code
_entity_poly.pdbx_strand_id
1 'polypeptide(L)'
;MKLNAMLPVLRKEMPLKAHAHQADDFFTALRIAREFDVDITLEHVTEGHLVADELAKENVMLAVGPTLTHATKFELRNKSRETPGVLAKAGCHVSIITDAPVIPQKYLPLCAGLAVKAGMDPFDALKAITINPAEHARVADRVGSLEVGKDADVVVTNGCPFEVSTEVKAVFIDGVRV
;
A
#
# COMPACT_ATOMS: atom_id res chain seq x y z
N MET A 1 -14.85 19.72 -19.79
CA MET A 1 -13.76 18.70 -19.92
C MET A 1 -13.28 18.17 -18.57
N LYS A 2 -12.91 19.02 -17.59
CA LYS A 2 -12.39 18.50 -16.29
C LYS A 2 -13.42 17.65 -15.52
N LEU A 3 -14.69 18.02 -15.52
CA LEU A 3 -15.75 17.29 -14.81
C LEU A 3 -16.04 15.91 -15.41
N ASN A 4 -15.89 15.74 -16.71
CA ASN A 4 -16.09 14.43 -17.37
C ASN A 4 -15.04 13.39 -16.93
N ALA A 5 -13.87 13.83 -16.50
CA ALA A 5 -12.84 12.94 -15.96
C ALA A 5 -13.24 12.31 -14.61
N MET A 6 -14.23 12.87 -13.91
CA MET A 6 -14.74 12.31 -12.65
C MET A 6 -15.87 11.29 -12.86
N LEU A 7 -16.41 11.14 -14.07
CA LEU A 7 -17.49 10.20 -14.32
C LEU A 7 -17.15 8.73 -13.98
N PRO A 8 -15.92 8.23 -14.24
CA PRO A 8 -15.55 6.87 -13.82
C PRO A 8 -15.60 6.68 -12.30
N VAL A 9 -15.27 7.71 -11.53
CA VAL A 9 -15.35 7.66 -10.05
C VAL A 9 -16.81 7.58 -9.61
N LEU A 10 -17.69 8.44 -10.15
CA LEU A 10 -19.12 8.42 -9.84
C LEU A 10 -19.81 7.10 -10.27
N ARG A 11 -19.27 6.41 -11.27
CA ARG A 11 -19.74 5.10 -11.72
C ARG A 11 -19.08 3.93 -10.98
N LYS A 12 -18.21 4.21 -9.99
CA LYS A 12 -17.41 3.21 -9.26
C LYS A 12 -16.52 2.33 -10.15
N GLU A 13 -16.20 2.82 -11.36
CA GLU A 13 -15.26 2.17 -12.27
C GLU A 13 -13.81 2.27 -11.73
N MET A 14 -13.54 3.33 -10.93
CA MET A 14 -12.27 3.52 -10.23
C MET A 14 -12.51 4.24 -8.88
N PRO A 15 -11.70 3.96 -7.84
CA PRO A 15 -11.81 4.66 -6.56
C PRO A 15 -11.23 6.07 -6.63
N LEU A 16 -11.69 6.94 -5.73
CA LEU A 16 -10.93 8.13 -5.33
C LEU A 16 -9.71 7.70 -4.54
N LYS A 17 -8.58 8.34 -4.76
CA LYS A 17 -7.37 8.17 -3.95
C LYS A 17 -7.20 9.40 -3.06
N ALA A 18 -7.45 9.23 -1.77
CA ALA A 18 -7.36 10.31 -0.81
C ALA A 18 -5.96 10.35 -0.17
N HIS A 19 -5.19 11.36 -0.52
CA HIS A 19 -3.93 11.68 0.16
C HIS A 19 -4.25 12.24 1.55
N ALA A 20 -3.93 11.50 2.61
CA ALA A 20 -4.21 11.88 3.98
C ALA A 20 -3.13 11.36 4.94
N HIS A 21 -2.67 12.23 5.84
CA HIS A 21 -1.65 11.90 6.84
C HIS A 21 -2.22 11.81 8.25
N GLN A 22 -3.15 12.67 8.59
CA GLN A 22 -3.71 12.82 9.94
C GLN A 22 -4.99 12.00 10.13
N ALA A 23 -5.24 11.57 11.35
CA ALA A 23 -6.37 10.69 11.66
C ALA A 23 -7.74 11.31 11.33
N ASP A 24 -7.92 12.61 11.59
CA ASP A 24 -9.14 13.35 11.28
C ASP A 24 -9.39 13.51 9.77
N ASP A 25 -8.32 13.60 8.97
CA ASP A 25 -8.42 13.65 7.51
C ASP A 25 -8.93 12.33 6.92
N PHE A 26 -8.55 11.17 7.51
CA PHE A 26 -9.04 9.86 7.07
C PHE A 26 -10.57 9.80 7.15
N PHE A 27 -11.11 10.12 8.33
CA PHE A 27 -12.55 10.05 8.54
C PHE A 27 -13.31 11.15 7.79
N THR A 28 -12.68 12.29 7.56
CA THR A 28 -13.22 13.34 6.67
C THR A 28 -13.33 12.83 5.23
N ALA A 29 -12.28 12.20 4.70
CA ALA A 29 -12.29 11.62 3.37
C ALA A 29 -13.34 10.50 3.22
N LEU A 30 -13.41 9.60 4.22
CA LEU A 30 -14.41 8.53 4.25
C LEU A 30 -15.85 9.07 4.33
N ARG A 31 -16.09 10.12 5.12
CA ARG A 31 -17.39 10.79 5.19
C ARG A 31 -17.79 11.37 3.83
N ILE A 32 -16.87 12.04 3.14
CA ILE A 32 -17.11 12.58 1.79
C ILE A 32 -17.43 11.45 0.81
N ALA A 33 -16.66 10.35 0.83
CA ALA A 33 -16.92 9.21 -0.05
C ALA A 33 -18.32 8.63 0.16
N ARG A 34 -18.80 8.53 1.40
CA ARG A 34 -20.17 8.09 1.72
C ARG A 34 -21.22 9.08 1.24
N GLU A 35 -20.98 10.39 1.41
CA GLU A 35 -21.90 11.45 0.98
C GLU A 35 -22.15 11.41 -0.52
N PHE A 36 -21.11 11.10 -1.31
CA PHE A 36 -21.20 11.05 -2.77
C PHE A 36 -21.36 9.63 -3.32
N ASP A 37 -21.48 8.63 -2.45
CA ASP A 37 -21.59 7.20 -2.81
C ASP A 37 -20.50 6.74 -3.79
N VAL A 38 -19.22 7.05 -3.50
CA VAL A 38 -18.07 6.67 -4.31
C VAL A 38 -17.13 5.74 -3.56
N ASP A 39 -16.41 4.89 -4.30
CA ASP A 39 -15.32 4.10 -3.75
C ASP A 39 -14.12 5.00 -3.45
N ILE A 40 -13.40 4.69 -2.37
CA ILE A 40 -12.23 5.44 -1.93
C ILE A 40 -11.13 4.52 -1.46
N THR A 41 -9.88 4.94 -1.61
CA THR A 41 -8.70 4.39 -0.94
C THR A 41 -7.98 5.51 -0.20
N LEU A 42 -7.24 5.16 0.87
CA LEU A 42 -6.46 6.14 1.63
C LEU A 42 -4.98 5.95 1.34
N GLU A 43 -4.32 7.05 1.00
CA GLU A 43 -2.90 7.07 0.66
C GLU A 43 -2.10 7.76 1.78
N HIS A 44 -0.90 7.26 2.06
CA HIS A 44 0.04 7.62 3.12
C HIS A 44 -0.33 7.12 4.51
N VAL A 45 -1.49 7.42 5.02
CA VAL A 45 -2.06 6.92 6.29
C VAL A 45 -1.06 7.00 7.46
N THR A 46 -0.35 8.13 7.57
CA THR A 46 0.79 8.30 8.49
C THR A 46 0.42 8.08 9.95
N GLU A 47 -0.74 8.57 10.40
CA GLU A 47 -1.26 8.40 11.75
C GLU A 47 -2.18 7.18 11.91
N GLY A 48 -2.25 6.29 10.93
CA GLY A 48 -3.17 5.14 10.93
C GLY A 48 -3.04 4.24 12.15
N HIS A 49 -1.83 4.09 12.71
CA HIS A 49 -1.59 3.31 13.93
C HIS A 49 -2.29 3.86 15.17
N LEU A 50 -2.66 5.15 15.19
CA LEU A 50 -3.39 5.77 16.30
C LEU A 50 -4.88 5.43 16.31
N VAL A 51 -5.43 5.00 15.16
CA VAL A 51 -6.87 4.76 14.94
C VAL A 51 -7.11 3.45 14.16
N ALA A 52 -6.24 2.47 14.36
CA ALA A 52 -6.24 1.23 13.57
C ALA A 52 -7.54 0.44 13.71
N ASP A 53 -8.08 0.33 14.92
CA ASP A 53 -9.33 -0.40 15.20
C ASP A 53 -10.54 0.27 14.53
N GLU A 54 -10.53 1.59 14.41
CA GLU A 54 -11.57 2.36 13.72
C GLU A 54 -11.43 2.20 12.21
N LEU A 55 -10.21 2.28 11.66
CA LEU A 55 -9.96 2.07 10.24
C LEU A 55 -10.29 0.64 9.78
N ALA A 56 -10.06 -0.36 10.65
CA ALA A 56 -10.42 -1.74 10.34
C ALA A 56 -11.92 -1.93 10.12
N LYS A 57 -12.77 -1.15 10.80
CA LYS A 57 -14.23 -1.18 10.62
C LYS A 57 -14.69 -0.59 9.30
N GLU A 58 -13.87 0.27 8.69
CA GLU A 58 -14.18 0.96 7.43
C GLU A 58 -14.02 0.07 6.21
N ASN A 59 -13.26 -1.04 6.32
CA ASN A 59 -12.97 -1.97 5.23
C ASN A 59 -12.45 -1.25 3.96
N VAL A 60 -11.61 -0.25 4.16
CA VAL A 60 -10.99 0.55 3.10
C VAL A 60 -9.56 0.08 2.83
N MET A 61 -9.14 0.10 1.57
CA MET A 61 -7.77 -0.22 1.20
C MET A 61 -6.83 0.93 1.53
N LEU A 62 -5.69 0.61 2.16
CA LEU A 62 -4.72 1.56 2.67
C LEU A 62 -3.37 1.39 1.96
N ALA A 63 -2.82 2.49 1.42
CA ALA A 63 -1.46 2.54 0.90
C ALA A 63 -0.58 3.33 1.87
N VAL A 64 0.21 2.62 2.69
CA VAL A 64 0.93 3.16 3.84
C VAL A 64 2.38 3.50 3.47
N GLY A 65 2.78 4.74 3.68
CA GLY A 65 4.16 5.17 3.44
C GLY A 65 4.28 6.58 2.83
N PRO A 66 5.51 6.99 2.47
CA PRO A 66 6.78 6.27 2.63
C PRO A 66 7.27 6.28 4.10
N THR A 67 7.76 5.14 4.58
CA THR A 67 8.27 5.01 5.96
C THR A 67 9.77 5.26 6.10
N LEU A 68 10.51 5.28 4.99
CA LEU A 68 11.97 5.41 4.97
C LEU A 68 12.46 6.87 5.11
N THR A 69 11.57 7.85 5.00
CA THR A 69 11.90 9.27 5.19
C THR A 69 11.66 9.72 6.64
N HIS A 70 12.26 10.85 7.02
CA HIS A 70 11.95 11.54 8.27
C HIS A 70 10.72 12.45 8.12
N ALA A 71 10.20 12.96 9.25
CA ALA A 71 9.08 13.91 9.26
C ALA A 71 9.56 15.29 8.80
N THR A 72 9.23 15.66 7.58
CA THR A 72 9.61 16.96 6.98
C THR A 72 8.55 18.04 7.13
N LYS A 73 7.32 17.64 7.49
CA LYS A 73 6.16 18.52 7.66
C LYS A 73 5.47 18.20 8.99
N PHE A 74 4.71 19.15 9.52
CA PHE A 74 3.97 18.96 10.77
C PHE A 74 2.99 17.78 10.71
N GLU A 75 2.31 17.58 9.62
CA GLU A 75 1.38 16.45 9.40
C GLU A 75 2.05 15.06 9.47
N LEU A 76 3.39 15.01 9.38
CA LEU A 76 4.18 13.78 9.47
C LEU A 76 4.78 13.55 10.88
N ARG A 77 4.49 14.39 11.87
CA ARG A 77 5.10 14.35 13.20
C ARG A 77 4.98 13.01 13.92
N ASN A 78 3.87 12.30 13.67
CA ASN A 78 3.57 11.01 14.29
C ASN A 78 3.93 9.82 13.36
N LYS A 79 4.81 10.04 12.38
CA LYS A 79 5.25 8.99 11.47
C LYS A 79 5.95 7.86 12.21
N SER A 80 5.50 6.63 12.00
CA SER A 80 6.07 5.43 12.60
C SER A 80 6.30 4.33 11.57
N ARG A 81 7.36 3.53 11.78
CA ARG A 81 7.58 2.30 11.01
C ARG A 81 6.69 1.15 11.46
N GLU A 82 6.05 1.29 12.61
CA GLU A 82 5.08 0.33 13.15
C GLU A 82 3.72 0.43 12.45
N THR A 83 3.41 1.58 11.83
CA THR A 83 2.10 1.86 11.24
C THR A 83 1.59 0.73 10.33
N PRO A 84 2.36 0.19 9.35
CA PRO A 84 1.88 -0.89 8.50
C PRO A 84 1.53 -2.16 9.30
N GLY A 85 2.37 -2.52 10.27
CA GLY A 85 2.17 -3.71 11.10
C GLY A 85 0.98 -3.60 12.05
N VAL A 86 0.79 -2.43 12.68
CA VAL A 86 -0.36 -2.16 13.56
C VAL A 86 -1.66 -2.25 12.78
N LEU A 87 -1.73 -1.62 11.60
CA LEU A 87 -2.91 -1.66 10.73
C LEU A 87 -3.21 -3.08 10.23
N ALA A 88 -2.20 -3.83 9.78
CA ALA A 88 -2.38 -5.21 9.33
C ALA A 88 -2.88 -6.10 10.47
N LYS A 89 -2.33 -5.96 11.68
CA LYS A 89 -2.76 -6.70 12.87
C LYS A 89 -4.20 -6.37 13.28
N ALA A 90 -4.66 -5.14 13.05
CA ALA A 90 -6.06 -4.74 13.27
C ALA A 90 -7.01 -5.29 12.21
N GLY A 91 -6.50 -5.91 11.14
CA GLY A 91 -7.30 -6.47 10.05
C GLY A 91 -7.50 -5.54 8.86
N CYS A 92 -6.78 -4.41 8.80
CA CYS A 92 -6.82 -3.52 7.65
C CYS A 92 -6.13 -4.15 6.44
N HIS A 93 -6.61 -3.81 5.24
CA HIS A 93 -5.97 -4.16 3.98
C HIS A 93 -4.84 -3.17 3.67
N VAL A 94 -3.60 -3.58 3.92
CA VAL A 94 -2.42 -2.71 3.87
C VAL A 94 -1.56 -3.00 2.63
N SER A 95 -1.26 -1.95 1.86
CA SER A 95 -0.17 -1.91 0.88
C SER A 95 0.94 -1.00 1.41
N ILE A 96 2.21 -1.37 1.19
CA ILE A 96 3.35 -0.52 1.51
C ILE A 96 3.79 0.24 0.25
N ILE A 97 4.00 1.55 0.36
CA ILE A 97 4.39 2.41 -0.77
C ILE A 97 5.69 3.16 -0.52
N THR A 98 6.38 3.47 -1.60
CA THR A 98 7.58 4.32 -1.62
C THR A 98 7.27 5.77 -1.94
N ASP A 99 6.07 6.06 -2.49
CA ASP A 99 5.71 7.37 -3.01
C ASP A 99 6.76 7.88 -4.01
N ALA A 100 7.19 7.01 -4.93
CA ALA A 100 8.22 7.35 -5.91
C ALA A 100 7.86 8.64 -6.69
N PRO A 101 8.79 9.59 -6.82
CA PRO A 101 10.24 9.49 -6.62
C PRO A 101 10.74 9.86 -5.20
N VAL A 102 9.85 10.07 -4.21
CA VAL A 102 10.26 10.43 -2.83
C VAL A 102 11.24 9.39 -2.27
N ILE A 103 10.88 8.12 -2.37
CA ILE A 103 11.79 6.99 -2.21
C ILE A 103 11.83 6.25 -3.56
N PRO A 104 13.02 6.02 -4.15
CA PRO A 104 13.09 5.25 -5.38
C PRO A 104 12.42 3.86 -5.24
N GLN A 105 11.66 3.46 -6.27
CA GLN A 105 10.84 2.23 -6.25
C GLN A 105 11.65 0.97 -5.90
N LYS A 106 12.92 0.90 -6.26
CA LYS A 106 13.83 -0.21 -5.93
C LYS A 106 13.99 -0.48 -4.43
N TYR A 107 13.63 0.48 -3.57
CA TYR A 107 13.68 0.34 -2.10
C TYR A 107 12.37 -0.14 -1.48
N LEU A 108 11.39 -0.55 -2.28
CA LEU A 108 10.13 -1.09 -1.78
C LEU A 108 10.35 -2.32 -0.86
N PRO A 109 11.20 -3.31 -1.20
CA PRO A 109 11.49 -4.41 -0.29
C PRO A 109 12.14 -3.96 1.03
N LEU A 110 13.00 -2.94 0.99
CA LEU A 110 13.58 -2.36 2.20
C LEU A 110 12.51 -1.70 3.09
N CYS A 111 11.53 -1.00 2.51
CA CYS A 111 10.41 -0.44 3.26
C CYS A 111 9.60 -1.53 3.98
N ALA A 112 9.34 -2.67 3.30
CA ALA A 112 8.71 -3.83 3.90
C ALA A 112 9.57 -4.45 5.01
N GLY A 113 10.87 -4.61 4.79
CA GLY A 113 11.82 -5.10 5.81
C GLY A 113 11.87 -4.22 7.06
N LEU A 114 11.75 -2.90 6.91
CA LEU A 114 11.67 -1.98 8.05
C LEU A 114 10.35 -2.14 8.83
N ALA A 115 9.24 -2.43 8.15
CA ALA A 115 7.98 -2.75 8.80
C ALA A 115 8.05 -4.07 9.57
N VAL A 116 8.69 -5.11 9.00
CA VAL A 116 8.96 -6.39 9.69
C VAL A 116 9.83 -6.15 10.93
N LYS A 117 10.92 -5.38 10.82
CA LYS A 117 11.76 -5.02 11.96
C LYS A 117 10.98 -4.28 13.05
N ALA A 118 9.94 -3.54 12.68
CA ALA A 118 9.05 -2.83 13.60
C ALA A 118 7.88 -3.68 14.12
N GLY A 119 7.83 -4.98 13.81
CA GLY A 119 6.89 -5.94 14.37
C GLY A 119 5.76 -6.39 13.43
N MET A 120 5.80 -6.02 12.15
CA MET A 120 4.89 -6.58 11.14
C MET A 120 5.19 -8.05 10.87
N ASP A 121 4.16 -8.88 10.71
CA ASP A 121 4.34 -10.26 10.28
C ASP A 121 5.03 -10.30 8.90
N PRO A 122 6.08 -11.14 8.69
CA PRO A 122 6.80 -11.20 7.42
C PRO A 122 5.93 -11.58 6.22
N PHE A 123 4.93 -12.44 6.41
CA PHE A 123 4.04 -12.84 5.32
C PHE A 123 3.04 -11.72 4.98
N ASP A 124 2.56 -10.99 5.99
CA ASP A 124 1.74 -9.79 5.75
C ASP A 124 2.55 -8.69 5.06
N ALA A 125 3.83 -8.53 5.40
CA ALA A 125 4.72 -7.60 4.71
C ALA A 125 4.95 -8.00 3.24
N LEU A 126 5.06 -9.31 2.95
CA LEU A 126 5.15 -9.81 1.57
C LEU A 126 3.85 -9.52 0.80
N LYS A 127 2.70 -9.82 1.36
CA LYS A 127 1.40 -9.47 0.77
C LYS A 127 1.29 -7.96 0.52
N ALA A 128 1.76 -7.15 1.46
CA ALA A 128 1.68 -5.69 1.39
C ALA A 128 2.52 -5.07 0.25
N ILE A 129 3.42 -5.81 -0.38
CA ILE A 129 4.20 -5.36 -1.56
C ILE A 129 3.93 -6.20 -2.81
N THR A 130 2.98 -7.14 -2.76
CA THR A 130 2.63 -8.03 -3.89
C THR A 130 1.14 -8.02 -4.16
N ILE A 131 0.37 -8.92 -3.53
CA ILE A 131 -1.06 -9.08 -3.85
C ILE A 131 -1.91 -7.90 -3.36
N ASN A 132 -1.65 -7.35 -2.16
CA ASN A 132 -2.46 -6.25 -1.65
C ASN A 132 -2.40 -4.99 -2.54
N PRO A 133 -1.22 -4.52 -3.02
CA PRO A 133 -1.20 -3.42 -3.98
C PRO A 133 -1.81 -3.78 -5.34
N ALA A 134 -1.80 -5.04 -5.77
CA ALA A 134 -2.50 -5.47 -6.97
C ALA A 134 -4.03 -5.37 -6.80
N GLU A 135 -4.55 -5.75 -5.63
CA GLU A 135 -5.97 -5.55 -5.27
C GLU A 135 -6.31 -4.08 -5.16
N HIS A 136 -5.46 -3.28 -4.50
CA HIS A 136 -5.61 -1.82 -4.39
C HIS A 136 -5.66 -1.13 -5.76
N ALA A 137 -4.90 -1.63 -6.73
CA ALA A 137 -4.88 -1.15 -8.12
C ALA A 137 -5.94 -1.80 -9.02
N ARG A 138 -6.72 -2.77 -8.49
CA ARG A 138 -7.74 -3.55 -9.22
C ARG A 138 -7.17 -4.34 -10.42
N VAL A 139 -5.98 -4.93 -10.24
CA VAL A 139 -5.29 -5.77 -11.24
C VAL A 139 -4.88 -7.13 -10.67
N ALA A 140 -5.44 -7.53 -9.53
CA ALA A 140 -5.09 -8.76 -8.83
C ALA A 140 -5.53 -10.04 -9.58
N ASP A 141 -6.41 -9.93 -10.55
CA ASP A 141 -6.76 -10.99 -11.49
C ASP A 141 -5.60 -11.36 -12.43
N ARG A 142 -4.64 -10.45 -12.63
CA ARG A 142 -3.51 -10.62 -13.53
C ARG A 142 -2.17 -10.79 -12.81
N VAL A 143 -1.94 -10.05 -11.73
CA VAL A 143 -0.62 -9.97 -11.06
C VAL A 143 -0.74 -10.06 -9.54
N GLY A 144 0.40 -10.05 -8.83
CA GLY A 144 0.48 -9.96 -7.37
C GLY A 144 0.57 -11.30 -6.65
N SER A 145 0.31 -12.42 -7.31
CA SER A 145 0.48 -13.78 -6.76
C SER A 145 0.91 -14.78 -7.83
N LEU A 146 1.49 -15.89 -7.41
CA LEU A 146 1.89 -17.00 -8.28
C LEU A 146 0.74 -17.99 -8.40
N GLU A 147 -0.14 -17.76 -9.35
CA GLU A 147 -1.33 -18.58 -9.63
C GLU A 147 -1.45 -18.88 -11.12
N VAL A 148 -2.02 -20.07 -11.44
CA VAL A 148 -2.25 -20.46 -12.83
C VAL A 148 -3.23 -19.47 -13.49
N GLY A 149 -2.84 -18.95 -14.64
CA GLY A 149 -3.64 -17.99 -15.42
C GLY A 149 -3.29 -16.52 -15.18
N LYS A 150 -2.41 -16.21 -14.21
CA LYS A 150 -1.87 -14.86 -14.04
C LYS A 150 -0.64 -14.63 -14.92
N ASP A 151 -0.31 -13.36 -15.11
CA ASP A 151 0.93 -12.94 -15.78
C ASP A 151 2.13 -13.48 -15.00
N ALA A 152 3.11 -14.03 -15.72
CA ALA A 152 4.27 -14.65 -15.11
C ALA A 152 5.36 -13.61 -14.77
N ASP A 153 5.01 -12.66 -13.91
CA ASP A 153 5.90 -11.67 -13.34
C ASP A 153 6.54 -12.22 -12.07
N VAL A 154 7.78 -12.68 -12.15
CA VAL A 154 8.44 -13.41 -11.08
C VAL A 154 9.82 -12.84 -10.79
N VAL A 155 10.10 -12.61 -9.50
CA VAL A 155 11.43 -12.26 -9.01
C VAL A 155 11.99 -13.42 -8.22
N VAL A 156 13.18 -13.91 -8.59
CA VAL A 156 13.90 -14.98 -7.89
C VAL A 156 15.04 -14.38 -7.07
N THR A 157 15.07 -14.68 -5.79
CA THR A 157 16.10 -14.20 -4.86
C THR A 157 16.84 -15.36 -4.20
N ASN A 158 18.05 -15.11 -3.68
CA ASN A 158 18.84 -16.12 -2.94
C ASN A 158 18.54 -16.12 -1.43
N GLY A 159 17.56 -15.37 -0.97
CA GLY A 159 17.17 -15.24 0.43
C GLY A 159 15.87 -14.49 0.60
N CYS A 160 15.59 -14.04 1.81
CA CYS A 160 14.42 -13.22 2.11
C CYS A 160 14.53 -11.86 1.39
N PRO A 161 13.54 -11.46 0.57
CA PRO A 161 13.63 -10.21 -0.21
C PRO A 161 13.72 -8.94 0.64
N PHE A 162 13.43 -9.03 1.93
CA PHE A 162 13.49 -7.90 2.89
C PHE A 162 14.89 -7.67 3.48
N GLU A 163 15.81 -8.61 3.30
CA GLU A 163 17.16 -8.51 3.82
C GLU A 163 18.07 -7.78 2.83
N VAL A 164 18.86 -6.83 3.35
CA VAL A 164 19.77 -6.01 2.53
C VAL A 164 20.83 -6.83 1.82
N SER A 165 21.21 -8.00 2.39
CA SER A 165 22.18 -8.93 1.83
C SER A 165 21.60 -9.83 0.72
N THR A 166 20.29 -9.85 0.54
CA THR A 166 19.63 -10.67 -0.48
C THR A 166 19.84 -10.09 -1.88
N GLU A 167 20.23 -10.96 -2.79
CA GLU A 167 20.46 -10.64 -4.19
C GLU A 167 19.30 -11.15 -5.06
N VAL A 168 18.90 -10.35 -6.05
CA VAL A 168 18.03 -10.80 -7.13
C VAL A 168 18.83 -11.66 -8.10
N LYS A 169 18.41 -12.89 -8.32
CA LYS A 169 19.08 -13.87 -9.23
C LYS A 169 18.45 -13.91 -10.62
N ALA A 170 17.15 -13.66 -10.71
CA ALA A 170 16.45 -13.56 -11.99
C ALA A 170 15.18 -12.73 -11.83
N VAL A 171 14.80 -12.08 -12.92
CA VAL A 171 13.51 -11.40 -13.07
C VAL A 171 12.86 -11.91 -14.34
N PHE A 172 11.57 -12.18 -14.27
CA PHE A 172 10.74 -12.55 -15.41
C PHE A 172 9.58 -11.56 -15.50
N ILE A 173 9.27 -11.12 -16.71
CA ILE A 173 8.08 -10.31 -17.05
C ILE A 173 7.36 -11.06 -18.16
N ASP A 174 6.08 -11.36 -17.96
CA ASP A 174 5.28 -12.21 -18.87
C ASP A 174 5.97 -13.55 -19.18
N GLY A 175 6.69 -14.13 -18.21
CA GLY A 175 7.44 -15.37 -18.38
C GLY A 175 8.75 -15.24 -19.13
N VAL A 176 9.11 -14.05 -19.60
CA VAL A 176 10.37 -13.78 -20.32
C VAL A 176 11.41 -13.25 -19.32
N ARG A 177 12.58 -13.90 -19.27
CA ARG A 177 13.68 -13.44 -18.43
C ARG A 177 14.25 -12.12 -18.96
N VAL A 178 14.39 -11.12 -18.09
CA VAL A 178 14.94 -9.79 -18.37
C VAL A 178 16.26 -9.55 -17.65
#